data_de42f5f7b84e47c3cde2bc68477f7860
#
_entry.id   de42f5f7b84e47c3cde2bc68477f7860
#
_cell.length_a   1.000
_cell.length_b   1.000
_cell.length_c   1.000
_cell.angle_alpha   90.00
_cell.angle_beta   90.00
_cell.angle_gamma   90.00
#
_symmetry.space_group_name_H-M   'P 1'
#
loop_
_entity.id
_entity.type
_entity.pdbx_description
1 polymer ?
#
loop_
_entity_poly.entity_id
_entity_poly.type
_entity_poly.pdbx_seq_one_letter_code
_entity_poly.pdbx_strand_id
1 'polypeptide(L)'
;MVKILAVYDADPAFGERLADYVNQKEKIPFTAMAFSSLDRLREYGEEHPIEILLVDECSRALVGDVKAKQVMVLCDGELVDGLDVFPSIYKYQSGDCIMREVLASYCSRPVEPSLALTIGQVMAKKETVLYLNLEEYSGLSRLINSEYKADLSDVLYLYRQGGYNWMKLKSMISNWGNMDYIPPVRYAEDLSQVAPEDMAQLIDRIARESGYDRLVVDVGQMGRGSLPILSMCDVVYMPVREDYISAAKIEEFEEYLEEADDAGVRDRIQKLRLPRHTGIMKREGYLEQLTWGEMGDYVRQLLNGKQPES
;
A
#
# COMPACT_ATOMS: atom_id res chain seq x y z
N MET A 1 8.40 -7.44 -24.75
CA MET A 1 9.58 -7.78 -23.93
C MET A 1 9.21 -9.00 -23.10
N VAL A 2 10.05 -10.05 -23.08
CA VAL A 2 9.78 -11.27 -22.31
C VAL A 2 9.97 -10.95 -20.83
N LYS A 3 8.99 -11.31 -19.98
CA LYS A 3 9.05 -11.12 -18.53
C LYS A 3 9.72 -12.34 -17.90
N ILE A 4 10.80 -12.13 -17.16
CA ILE A 4 11.57 -13.21 -16.53
C ILE A 4 11.05 -13.47 -15.12
N LEU A 5 10.76 -14.74 -14.83
CA LEU A 5 10.52 -15.28 -13.50
C LEU A 5 11.74 -16.10 -13.09
N ALA A 6 12.55 -15.61 -12.18
CA ALA A 6 13.69 -16.32 -11.63
C ALA A 6 13.27 -17.15 -10.41
N VAL A 7 13.76 -18.37 -10.33
CA VAL A 7 13.55 -19.26 -9.18
C VAL A 7 14.92 -19.61 -8.58
N TYR A 8 15.13 -19.28 -7.32
CA TYR A 8 16.30 -19.67 -6.56
C TYR A 8 15.86 -20.41 -5.30
N ASP A 9 16.21 -21.69 -5.22
CA ASP A 9 15.81 -22.57 -4.12
C ASP A 9 16.98 -23.44 -3.68
N ALA A 10 17.08 -23.71 -2.38
CA ALA A 10 18.08 -24.62 -1.82
C ALA A 10 17.96 -26.05 -2.39
N ASP A 11 16.78 -26.46 -2.86
CA ASP A 11 16.57 -27.67 -3.68
C ASP A 11 16.57 -27.30 -5.18
N PRO A 12 17.67 -27.43 -5.90
CA PRO A 12 17.77 -27.13 -7.33
C PRO A 12 16.76 -27.89 -8.18
N ALA A 13 16.44 -29.13 -7.79
CA ALA A 13 15.49 -29.96 -8.52
C ALA A 13 14.04 -29.43 -8.39
N PHE A 14 13.69 -28.78 -7.29
CA PHE A 14 12.42 -28.09 -7.16
C PHE A 14 12.38 -26.87 -8.10
N GLY A 15 13.42 -26.05 -8.08
CA GLY A 15 13.52 -24.87 -8.93
C GLY A 15 13.40 -25.21 -10.42
N GLU A 16 14.14 -26.23 -10.88
CA GLU A 16 14.08 -26.71 -12.25
C GLU A 16 12.69 -27.21 -12.64
N ARG A 17 12.06 -28.05 -11.81
CA ARG A 17 10.70 -28.56 -12.06
C ARG A 17 9.66 -27.42 -12.14
N LEU A 18 9.77 -26.42 -11.27
CA LEU A 18 8.86 -25.28 -11.29
C LEU A 18 9.08 -24.42 -12.55
N ALA A 19 10.33 -24.18 -12.93
CA ALA A 19 10.65 -23.44 -14.15
C ALA A 19 10.16 -24.17 -15.40
N ASP A 20 10.39 -25.48 -15.50
CA ASP A 20 9.88 -26.29 -16.60
C ASP A 20 8.35 -26.27 -16.67
N TYR A 21 7.69 -26.40 -15.53
CA TYR A 21 6.24 -26.32 -15.43
C TYR A 21 5.71 -24.98 -15.97
N VAL A 22 6.30 -23.85 -15.54
CA VAL A 22 5.91 -22.52 -16.01
C VAL A 22 6.10 -22.38 -17.53
N ASN A 23 7.25 -22.83 -18.04
CA ASN A 23 7.60 -22.71 -19.46
C ASN A 23 6.73 -23.60 -20.38
N GLN A 24 6.12 -24.68 -19.85
CA GLN A 24 5.17 -25.51 -20.59
C GLN A 24 3.77 -24.93 -20.71
N LYS A 25 3.45 -23.86 -19.95
CA LYS A 25 2.12 -23.25 -19.90
C LYS A 25 2.06 -22.01 -20.78
N GLU A 26 1.47 -22.11 -21.95
CA GLU A 26 1.30 -20.98 -22.91
C GLU A 26 0.56 -19.77 -22.32
N LYS A 27 -0.28 -19.99 -21.30
CA LYS A 27 -1.10 -18.91 -20.68
C LYS A 27 -0.37 -18.15 -19.58
N ILE A 28 0.82 -18.59 -19.16
CA ILE A 28 1.60 -17.88 -18.14
C ILE A 28 2.51 -16.87 -18.85
N PRO A 29 2.40 -15.55 -18.51
CA PRO A 29 3.09 -14.49 -19.25
C PRO A 29 4.57 -14.33 -18.84
N PHE A 30 5.21 -15.40 -18.36
CA PHE A 30 6.59 -15.40 -17.90
C PHE A 30 7.41 -16.48 -18.59
N THR A 31 8.68 -16.21 -18.81
CA THR A 31 9.69 -17.24 -19.05
C THR A 31 10.41 -17.49 -17.74
N ALA A 32 10.35 -18.73 -17.24
CA ALA A 32 10.95 -19.09 -15.97
C ALA A 32 12.38 -19.60 -16.15
N MET A 33 13.26 -19.22 -15.22
CA MET A 33 14.64 -19.67 -15.15
C MET A 33 14.99 -20.09 -13.73
N ALA A 34 15.54 -21.28 -13.56
CA ALA A 34 16.02 -21.78 -12.27
C ALA A 34 17.51 -21.49 -12.12
N PHE A 35 17.89 -21.05 -10.94
CA PHE A 35 19.27 -20.76 -10.57
C PHE A 35 19.69 -21.66 -9.39
N SER A 36 20.79 -22.35 -9.53
CA SER A 36 21.40 -23.17 -8.47
C SER A 36 22.56 -22.48 -7.77
N SER A 37 22.93 -21.27 -8.22
CA SER A 37 24.01 -20.46 -7.65
C SER A 37 23.56 -19.02 -7.53
N LEU A 38 23.80 -18.44 -6.37
CA LEU A 38 23.50 -17.05 -6.08
C LEU A 38 24.33 -16.09 -6.95
N ASP A 39 25.58 -16.43 -7.20
CA ASP A 39 26.46 -15.62 -8.05
C ASP A 39 25.94 -15.52 -9.48
N ARG A 40 25.48 -16.64 -10.05
CA ARG A 40 24.86 -16.65 -11.38
C ARG A 40 23.54 -15.87 -11.41
N LEU A 41 22.76 -15.93 -10.35
CA LEU A 41 21.53 -15.14 -10.23
C LEU A 41 21.84 -13.64 -10.20
N ARG A 42 22.90 -13.23 -9.49
CA ARG A 42 23.37 -11.84 -9.42
C ARG A 42 23.86 -11.35 -10.78
N GLU A 43 24.76 -12.11 -11.42
CA GLU A 43 25.26 -11.79 -12.76
C GLU A 43 24.10 -11.63 -13.76
N TYR A 44 23.16 -12.57 -13.73
CA TYR A 44 22.00 -12.50 -14.61
C TYR A 44 21.13 -11.27 -14.34
N GLY A 45 20.89 -10.92 -13.07
CA GLY A 45 20.10 -9.76 -12.67
C GLY A 45 20.76 -8.41 -12.97
N GLU A 46 22.10 -8.36 -13.17
CA GLU A 46 22.81 -7.16 -13.63
C GLU A 46 22.59 -6.92 -15.13
N GLU A 47 22.51 -7.98 -15.93
CA GLU A 47 22.40 -7.89 -17.38
C GLU A 47 20.94 -7.93 -17.88
N HIS A 48 20.04 -8.55 -17.10
CA HIS A 48 18.67 -8.81 -17.53
C HIS A 48 17.67 -8.39 -16.43
N PRO A 49 16.57 -7.70 -16.78
CA PRO A 49 15.54 -7.34 -15.82
C PRO A 49 14.77 -8.59 -15.37
N ILE A 50 14.87 -8.92 -14.08
CA ILE A 50 14.06 -9.95 -13.44
C ILE A 50 12.72 -9.33 -13.02
N GLU A 51 11.62 -9.86 -13.53
CA GLU A 51 10.27 -9.39 -13.20
C GLU A 51 9.84 -9.90 -11.82
N ILE A 52 10.01 -11.21 -11.58
CA ILE A 52 9.71 -11.87 -10.31
C ILE A 52 10.87 -12.75 -9.92
N LEU A 53 11.29 -12.65 -8.65
CA LEU A 53 12.22 -13.60 -8.03
C LEU A 53 11.46 -14.42 -6.98
N LEU A 54 11.35 -15.72 -7.21
CA LEU A 54 10.91 -16.68 -6.20
C LEU A 54 12.15 -17.19 -5.48
N VAL A 55 12.18 -17.08 -4.18
CA VAL A 55 13.32 -17.48 -3.34
C VAL A 55 12.85 -18.35 -2.19
N ASP A 56 13.58 -19.39 -1.83
CA ASP A 56 13.29 -20.15 -0.63
C ASP A 56 13.53 -19.31 0.63
N GLU A 57 12.87 -19.69 1.70
CA GLU A 57 12.88 -18.96 2.96
C GLU A 57 14.29 -18.82 3.55
N CYS A 58 15.10 -19.88 3.47
CA CYS A 58 16.46 -19.89 4.02
C CYS A 58 17.40 -18.95 3.26
N SER A 59 17.21 -18.80 1.96
CA SER A 59 18.03 -17.97 1.07
C SER A 59 17.57 -16.52 0.97
N ARG A 60 16.43 -16.18 1.56
CA ARG A 60 15.83 -14.84 1.50
C ARG A 60 16.80 -13.72 1.88
N ALA A 61 17.56 -13.90 2.96
CA ALA A 61 18.50 -12.88 3.44
C ALA A 61 19.68 -12.64 2.48
N LEU A 62 19.94 -13.59 1.58
CA LEU A 62 21.09 -13.59 0.68
C LEU A 62 20.84 -12.87 -0.65
N VAL A 63 19.57 -12.63 -0.99
CA VAL A 63 19.16 -12.07 -2.29
C VAL A 63 18.87 -10.56 -2.25
N GLY A 64 19.18 -9.87 -1.14
CA GLY A 64 18.86 -8.46 -0.96
C GLY A 64 19.54 -7.49 -1.95
N ASP A 65 20.59 -7.95 -2.62
CA ASP A 65 21.34 -7.23 -3.66
C ASP A 65 20.93 -7.61 -5.09
N VAL A 66 20.06 -8.62 -5.26
CA VAL A 66 19.57 -9.03 -6.58
C VAL A 66 18.52 -8.04 -7.08
N LYS A 67 18.73 -7.50 -8.27
CA LYS A 67 17.82 -6.56 -8.92
C LYS A 67 16.60 -7.29 -9.49
N ALA A 68 15.55 -7.45 -8.71
CA ALA A 68 14.26 -7.98 -9.16
C ALA A 68 13.15 -6.97 -8.85
N LYS A 69 12.13 -6.87 -9.74
CA LYS A 69 11.02 -5.95 -9.51
C LYS A 69 10.11 -6.39 -8.36
N GLN A 70 9.99 -7.70 -8.17
CA GLN A 70 9.24 -8.26 -7.06
C GLN A 70 9.93 -9.53 -6.56
N VAL A 71 10.05 -9.65 -5.24
CA VAL A 71 10.55 -10.86 -4.57
C VAL A 71 9.39 -11.51 -3.83
N MET A 72 9.25 -12.83 -3.96
CA MET A 72 8.27 -13.64 -3.24
C MET A 72 8.98 -14.81 -2.59
N VAL A 73 8.55 -15.19 -1.40
CA VAL A 73 9.19 -16.25 -0.63
C VAL A 73 8.42 -17.57 -0.75
N LEU A 74 9.12 -18.63 -1.10
CA LEU A 74 8.61 -20.00 -1.06
C LEU A 74 8.82 -20.54 0.36
N CYS A 75 7.73 -20.76 1.10
CA CYS A 75 7.75 -21.21 2.49
C CYS A 75 7.36 -22.68 2.63
N ASP A 76 7.93 -23.32 3.63
CA ASP A 76 7.71 -24.74 3.94
C ASP A 76 6.50 -24.98 4.87
N GLY A 77 5.81 -23.89 5.27
CA GLY A 77 4.60 -23.95 6.09
C GLY A 77 4.83 -23.75 7.58
N GLU A 78 6.04 -23.55 8.03
CA GLU A 78 6.31 -23.07 9.38
C GLU A 78 6.07 -21.56 9.46
N LEU A 79 5.38 -21.11 10.52
CA LEU A 79 5.22 -19.69 10.80
C LEU A 79 6.57 -19.13 11.25
N VAL A 80 7.30 -18.49 10.34
CA VAL A 80 8.55 -17.83 10.67
C VAL A 80 8.28 -16.37 10.97
N ASP A 81 8.72 -15.92 12.12
CA ASP A 81 8.70 -14.50 12.51
C ASP A 81 9.45 -13.67 11.46
N GLY A 82 8.77 -12.68 10.87
CA GLY A 82 9.35 -11.76 9.90
C GLY A 82 8.97 -11.98 8.42
N LEU A 83 7.98 -12.82 8.11
CA LEU A 83 7.41 -13.00 6.76
C LEU A 83 6.53 -11.81 6.30
N ASP A 84 6.26 -10.86 7.17
CA ASP A 84 5.33 -9.74 6.92
C ASP A 84 5.78 -8.79 5.78
N VAL A 85 6.99 -8.97 5.24
CA VAL A 85 7.59 -8.06 4.24
C VAL A 85 7.47 -8.58 2.81
N PHE A 86 7.33 -9.90 2.61
CA PHE A 86 7.26 -10.51 1.29
C PHE A 86 6.00 -11.36 1.15
N PRO A 87 5.35 -11.35 -0.02
CA PRO A 87 4.35 -12.36 -0.31
C PRO A 87 4.96 -13.74 -0.13
N SER A 88 4.38 -14.54 0.76
CA SER A 88 4.81 -15.92 1.01
C SER A 88 3.88 -16.89 0.29
N ILE A 89 4.46 -17.89 -0.36
CA ILE A 89 3.77 -18.90 -1.13
C ILE A 89 4.17 -20.25 -0.61
N TYR A 90 3.19 -21.08 -0.26
CA TYR A 90 3.46 -22.42 0.22
C TYR A 90 4.08 -23.31 -0.88
N LYS A 91 5.28 -23.86 -0.61
CA LYS A 91 6.10 -24.57 -1.59
C LYS A 91 5.54 -25.94 -1.97
N TYR A 92 4.97 -26.68 -0.99
CA TYR A 92 4.53 -28.05 -1.19
C TYR A 92 3.07 -28.15 -1.68
N GLN A 93 2.78 -27.46 -2.76
CA GLN A 93 1.50 -27.50 -3.46
C GLN A 93 1.71 -27.72 -4.97
N SER A 94 0.60 -27.87 -5.72
CA SER A 94 0.73 -28.04 -7.17
C SER A 94 1.30 -26.80 -7.85
N GLY A 95 2.03 -26.97 -8.96
CA GLY A 95 2.53 -25.85 -9.75
C GLY A 95 1.43 -24.88 -10.19
N ASP A 96 0.20 -25.36 -10.45
CA ASP A 96 -0.97 -24.51 -10.75
C ASP A 96 -1.35 -23.62 -9.55
N CYS A 97 -1.30 -24.15 -8.32
CA CYS A 97 -1.57 -23.39 -7.11
C CYS A 97 -0.46 -22.37 -6.85
N ILE A 98 0.81 -22.76 -6.94
CA ILE A 98 1.95 -21.85 -6.81
C ILE A 98 1.79 -20.69 -7.80
N MET A 99 1.59 -20.98 -9.09
CA MET A 99 1.49 -19.93 -10.10
C MET A 99 0.23 -19.07 -9.96
N ARG A 100 -0.87 -19.61 -9.44
CA ARG A 100 -2.06 -18.81 -9.11
C ARG A 100 -1.75 -17.80 -8.01
N GLU A 101 -1.06 -18.21 -6.97
CA GLU A 101 -0.65 -17.31 -5.87
C GLU A 101 0.39 -16.29 -6.34
N VAL A 102 1.37 -16.72 -7.16
CA VAL A 102 2.35 -15.82 -7.79
C VAL A 102 1.65 -14.76 -8.63
N LEU A 103 0.73 -15.17 -9.51
CA LEU A 103 -0.03 -14.24 -10.36
C LEU A 103 -0.97 -13.35 -9.55
N ALA A 104 -1.66 -13.90 -8.55
CA ALA A 104 -2.49 -13.13 -7.65
C ALA A 104 -1.66 -12.07 -6.93
N SER A 105 -0.52 -12.44 -6.38
CA SER A 105 0.40 -11.52 -5.70
C SER A 105 1.05 -10.52 -6.66
N TYR A 106 1.39 -10.94 -7.87
CA TYR A 106 1.95 -10.08 -8.91
C TYR A 106 0.92 -9.06 -9.43
N CYS A 107 -0.34 -9.48 -9.57
CA CYS A 107 -1.44 -8.61 -10.01
C CYS A 107 -2.01 -7.77 -8.86
N SER A 108 -2.01 -8.33 -7.64
CA SER A 108 -2.39 -7.60 -6.42
C SER A 108 -1.20 -6.82 -5.90
N ARG A 109 -0.68 -5.88 -6.66
CA ARG A 109 0.15 -4.87 -6.01
C ARG A 109 -0.75 -4.17 -5.02
N PRO A 110 -0.47 -4.19 -3.71
CA PRO A 110 -1.14 -3.27 -2.82
C PRO A 110 -0.90 -1.89 -3.42
N VAL A 111 -1.96 -1.10 -3.58
CA VAL A 111 -1.81 0.35 -3.63
C VAL A 111 -1.17 0.64 -2.28
N GLU A 112 0.13 0.91 -2.30
CA GLU A 112 0.88 1.00 -1.06
C GLU A 112 0.21 2.06 -0.20
N PRO A 113 -0.21 1.75 1.04
CA PRO A 113 -0.73 2.75 1.99
C PRO A 113 0.30 3.86 2.25
N SER A 114 1.43 3.73 1.60
CA SER A 114 2.56 4.61 1.67
C SER A 114 2.32 6.02 1.15
N LEU A 115 1.42 6.26 0.18
CA LEU A 115 1.25 7.60 -0.38
C LEU A 115 0.70 8.59 0.65
N ALA A 116 -0.43 8.29 1.27
CA ALA A 116 -1.06 9.18 2.25
C ALA A 116 -0.17 9.35 3.49
N LEU A 117 0.44 8.26 3.99
CA LEU A 117 1.42 8.31 5.07
C LEU A 117 2.64 9.15 4.70
N THR A 118 3.16 8.99 3.46
CA THR A 118 4.31 9.78 3.00
C THR A 118 3.96 11.25 2.87
N ILE A 119 2.79 11.58 2.34
CA ILE A 119 2.29 12.96 2.26
C ILE A 119 2.24 13.56 3.67
N GLY A 120 1.60 12.87 4.62
CA GLY A 120 1.50 13.33 6.00
C GLY A 120 2.88 13.57 6.65
N GLN A 121 3.81 12.64 6.52
CA GLN A 121 5.15 12.76 7.09
C GLN A 121 6.00 13.87 6.44
N VAL A 122 5.87 14.07 5.13
CA VAL A 122 6.61 15.13 4.41
C VAL A 122 6.04 16.50 4.76
N MET A 123 4.71 16.64 4.82
CA MET A 123 4.05 17.89 5.23
C MET A 123 4.37 18.23 6.69
N ALA A 124 4.38 17.23 7.57
CA ALA A 124 4.62 17.40 8.99
C ALA A 124 6.03 17.92 9.36
N LYS A 125 6.94 18.04 8.37
CA LYS A 125 8.23 18.72 8.55
C LYS A 125 8.11 20.24 8.66
N LYS A 126 7.01 20.81 8.19
CA LYS A 126 6.80 22.29 8.10
C LYS A 126 5.49 22.74 8.72
N GLU A 127 4.49 21.90 8.80
CA GLU A 127 3.12 22.19 9.22
C GLU A 127 2.69 21.18 10.28
N THR A 128 1.69 21.48 11.08
CA THR A 128 1.07 20.51 11.97
C THR A 128 0.10 19.65 11.18
N VAL A 129 0.27 18.32 11.23
CA VAL A 129 -0.52 17.39 10.42
C VAL A 129 -1.19 16.35 11.31
N LEU A 130 -2.49 16.17 11.10
CA LEU A 130 -3.24 15.05 11.63
C LEU A 130 -3.59 14.08 10.50
N TYR A 131 -3.21 12.81 10.67
CA TYR A 131 -3.52 11.73 9.73
C TYR A 131 -4.69 10.90 10.24
N LEU A 132 -5.62 10.63 9.36
CA LEU A 132 -6.81 9.82 9.61
C LEU A 132 -6.88 8.70 8.55
N ASN A 133 -6.88 7.45 9.01
CA ASN A 133 -7.00 6.29 8.13
C ASN A 133 -8.42 5.70 8.23
N LEU A 134 -9.09 5.59 7.09
CA LEU A 134 -10.45 5.03 6.94
C LEU A 134 -10.45 3.69 6.21
N GLU A 135 -9.30 3.01 6.11
CA GLU A 135 -9.25 1.68 5.55
C GLU A 135 -9.78 0.65 6.54
N GLU A 136 -10.54 -0.32 6.04
CA GLU A 136 -11.05 -1.44 6.85
C GLU A 136 -9.91 -2.25 7.50
N TYR A 137 -8.80 -2.38 6.80
CA TYR A 137 -7.61 -3.12 7.23
C TYR A 137 -6.33 -2.32 6.93
N SER A 138 -6.08 -1.30 7.72
CA SER A 138 -4.96 -0.37 7.48
C SER A 138 -3.57 -0.98 7.65
N GLY A 139 -3.43 -2.02 8.46
CA GLY A 139 -2.13 -2.57 8.84
C GLY A 139 -1.27 -1.65 9.72
N LEU A 140 -1.67 -0.41 9.93
CA LEU A 140 -0.88 0.64 10.59
C LEU A 140 -0.50 0.26 12.03
N SER A 141 -1.43 -0.34 12.78
CA SER A 141 -1.18 -0.78 14.16
C SER A 141 -0.03 -1.78 14.25
N ARG A 142 0.04 -2.72 13.30
CA ARG A 142 1.12 -3.71 13.23
C ARG A 142 2.41 -3.10 12.74
N LEU A 143 2.32 -2.16 11.80
CA LEU A 143 3.49 -1.44 11.28
C LEU A 143 4.19 -0.64 12.37
N ILE A 144 3.43 0.11 13.19
CA ILE A 144 3.97 0.96 14.26
C ILE A 144 4.31 0.14 15.51
N ASN A 145 3.78 -1.11 15.63
CA ASN A 145 3.93 -1.96 16.80
C ASN A 145 3.48 -1.28 18.10
N SER A 146 2.35 -0.60 18.04
CA SER A 146 1.78 0.16 19.16
C SER A 146 0.51 -0.51 19.67
N GLU A 147 0.39 -0.59 20.98
CA GLU A 147 -0.90 -0.86 21.65
C GLU A 147 -1.58 0.49 21.93
N TYR A 148 -2.77 0.66 21.39
CA TYR A 148 -3.55 1.88 21.58
C TYR A 148 -4.51 1.72 22.74
N LYS A 149 -4.66 2.79 23.53
CA LYS A 149 -5.68 2.89 24.58
C LYS A 149 -7.05 3.24 24.02
N ALA A 150 -7.07 3.94 22.91
CA ALA A 150 -8.27 4.35 22.18
C ALA A 150 -7.93 4.41 20.69
N ASP A 151 -8.95 4.23 19.86
CA ASP A 151 -8.84 4.23 18.41
C ASP A 151 -10.00 5.00 17.74
N LEU A 152 -10.09 4.96 16.44
CA LEU A 152 -11.15 5.66 15.70
C LEU A 152 -12.55 5.14 16.05
N SER A 153 -12.71 3.86 16.46
CA SER A 153 -13.99 3.33 16.92
C SER A 153 -14.50 4.08 18.14
N ASP A 154 -13.60 4.43 19.07
CA ASP A 154 -13.95 5.21 20.26
C ASP A 154 -14.38 6.63 19.88
N VAL A 155 -13.71 7.24 18.91
CA VAL A 155 -14.08 8.58 18.39
C VAL A 155 -15.45 8.54 17.75
N LEU A 156 -15.73 7.53 16.91
CA LEU A 156 -17.03 7.34 16.26
C LEU A 156 -18.14 7.11 17.28
N TYR A 157 -17.87 6.28 18.29
CA TYR A 157 -18.81 6.06 19.39
C TYR A 157 -19.15 7.35 20.13
N LEU A 158 -18.14 8.14 20.53
CA LEU A 158 -18.35 9.43 21.18
C LEU A 158 -19.11 10.41 20.31
N TYR A 159 -18.83 10.46 19.02
CA TYR A 159 -19.53 11.33 18.08
C TYR A 159 -21.02 10.97 18.00
N ARG A 160 -21.35 9.70 17.82
CA ARG A 160 -22.74 9.20 17.73
C ARG A 160 -23.54 9.42 19.02
N GLN A 161 -22.89 9.38 20.18
CA GLN A 161 -23.51 9.66 21.47
C GLN A 161 -23.64 11.16 21.79
N GLY A 162 -23.25 12.04 20.87
CA GLY A 162 -23.22 13.49 21.11
C GLY A 162 -22.19 13.93 22.15
N GLY A 163 -21.32 13.02 22.56
CA GLY A 163 -20.28 13.26 23.57
C GLY A 163 -18.93 13.71 23.01
N TYR A 164 -18.84 13.89 21.68
CA TYR A 164 -17.64 14.36 21.03
C TYR A 164 -17.29 15.78 21.46
N ASN A 165 -16.02 15.99 21.81
CA ASN A 165 -15.39 17.29 21.89
C ASN A 165 -13.89 17.16 21.60
N TRP A 166 -13.28 18.25 21.19
CA TRP A 166 -11.86 18.27 20.81
C TRP A 166 -10.92 17.80 21.94
N MET A 167 -11.19 18.14 23.19
CA MET A 167 -10.32 17.75 24.31
C MET A 167 -10.28 16.25 24.51
N LYS A 168 -11.42 15.57 24.33
CA LYS A 168 -11.48 14.10 24.37
C LYS A 168 -10.74 13.49 23.18
N LEU A 169 -10.98 14.00 21.96
CA LEU A 169 -10.27 13.51 20.77
C LEU A 169 -8.76 13.67 20.93
N LYS A 170 -8.30 14.82 21.40
CA LYS A 170 -6.86 15.08 21.62
C LYS A 170 -6.20 14.04 22.53
N SER A 171 -6.93 13.50 23.50
CA SER A 171 -6.40 12.43 24.36
C SER A 171 -6.26 11.05 23.70
N MET A 172 -6.86 10.88 22.53
CA MET A 172 -6.83 9.65 21.71
C MET A 172 -5.82 9.72 20.57
N ILE A 173 -5.28 10.92 20.29
CA ILE A 173 -4.29 11.12 19.25
C ILE A 173 -2.96 10.53 19.70
N SER A 174 -2.31 9.83 18.77
CA SER A 174 -0.98 9.27 18.89
C SER A 174 -0.03 9.98 17.94
N ASN A 175 1.28 9.87 18.18
CA ASN A 175 2.30 10.45 17.32
C ASN A 175 3.17 9.36 16.68
N TRP A 176 3.52 9.55 15.41
CA TRP A 176 4.47 8.71 14.70
C TRP A 176 5.38 9.55 13.81
N GLY A 177 6.66 9.58 14.10
CA GLY A 177 7.60 10.46 13.42
C GLY A 177 7.30 11.92 13.70
N ASN A 178 7.01 12.69 12.65
CA ASN A 178 6.65 14.12 12.76
C ASN A 178 5.14 14.37 12.73
N MET A 179 4.35 13.34 12.53
CA MET A 179 2.91 13.43 12.24
C MET A 179 2.10 12.86 13.40
N ASP A 180 1.05 13.56 13.76
CA ASP A 180 0.03 13.05 14.66
C ASP A 180 -1.01 12.24 13.88
N TYR A 181 -1.60 11.24 14.50
CA TYR A 181 -2.60 10.41 13.87
C TYR A 181 -3.64 9.90 14.88
N ILE A 182 -4.84 9.63 14.37
CA ILE A 182 -5.85 8.87 15.11
C ILE A 182 -5.61 7.39 14.81
N PRO A 183 -5.39 6.54 15.83
CA PRO A 183 -5.24 5.12 15.60
C PRO A 183 -6.43 4.57 14.80
N PRO A 184 -6.20 3.76 13.74
CA PRO A 184 -7.27 3.23 12.90
C PRO A 184 -8.19 2.31 13.69
N VAL A 185 -9.38 2.07 13.16
CA VAL A 185 -10.32 1.12 13.75
C VAL A 185 -9.69 -0.26 13.92
N ARG A 186 -10.05 -0.93 14.99
CA ARG A 186 -9.66 -2.33 15.25
C ARG A 186 -10.51 -3.31 14.46
N TYR A 187 -11.76 -2.97 14.22
CA TYR A 187 -12.73 -3.82 13.53
C TYR A 187 -13.35 -3.04 12.35
N ALA A 188 -13.30 -3.64 11.16
CA ALA A 188 -13.84 -3.04 9.93
C ALA A 188 -15.33 -2.68 10.03
N GLU A 189 -16.07 -3.47 10.80
CA GLU A 189 -17.51 -3.28 11.05
C GLU A 189 -17.83 -1.92 11.67
N ASP A 190 -16.92 -1.36 12.46
CA ASP A 190 -17.14 -0.06 13.12
C ASP A 190 -17.20 1.08 12.10
N LEU A 191 -16.42 1.00 11.01
CA LEU A 191 -16.50 1.94 9.89
C LEU A 191 -17.79 1.75 9.08
N SER A 192 -18.14 0.49 8.78
CA SER A 192 -19.29 0.19 7.93
C SER A 192 -20.64 0.55 8.55
N GLN A 193 -20.69 0.73 9.88
CA GLN A 193 -21.89 1.13 10.62
C GLN A 193 -22.12 2.65 10.64
N VAL A 194 -21.19 3.44 10.11
CA VAL A 194 -21.28 4.91 10.08
C VAL A 194 -21.78 5.35 8.72
N ALA A 195 -22.80 6.19 8.70
CA ALA A 195 -23.25 6.78 7.45
C ALA A 195 -22.16 7.69 6.86
N PRO A 196 -21.97 7.68 5.52
CA PRO A 196 -20.93 8.48 4.87
C PRO A 196 -21.01 9.97 5.20
N GLU A 197 -22.21 10.49 5.31
CA GLU A 197 -22.49 11.87 5.66
C GLU A 197 -22.08 12.20 7.09
N ASP A 198 -22.31 11.26 8.04
CA ASP A 198 -21.88 11.42 9.43
C ASP A 198 -20.36 11.38 9.54
N MET A 199 -19.70 10.50 8.76
CA MET A 199 -18.25 10.45 8.68
C MET A 199 -17.67 11.76 8.14
N ALA A 200 -18.24 12.29 7.05
CA ALA A 200 -17.83 13.56 6.47
C ALA A 200 -18.02 14.73 7.48
N GLN A 201 -19.16 14.76 8.18
CA GLN A 201 -19.41 15.78 9.22
C GLN A 201 -18.42 15.68 10.39
N LEU A 202 -18.07 14.48 10.83
CA LEU A 202 -17.04 14.26 11.86
C LEU A 202 -15.68 14.79 11.39
N ILE A 203 -15.27 14.47 10.16
CA ILE A 203 -14.00 14.92 9.58
C ILE A 203 -13.97 16.45 9.47
N ASP A 204 -15.03 17.06 8.96
CA ASP A 204 -15.17 18.53 8.89
C ASP A 204 -15.05 19.17 10.28
N ARG A 205 -15.70 18.57 11.27
CA ARG A 205 -15.62 19.05 12.63
C ARG A 205 -14.22 18.93 13.22
N ILE A 206 -13.53 17.82 12.97
CA ILE A 206 -12.13 17.63 13.35
C ILE A 206 -11.26 18.70 12.69
N ALA A 207 -11.43 18.94 11.38
CA ALA A 207 -10.66 19.94 10.65
C ALA A 207 -10.82 21.34 11.23
N ARG A 208 -12.05 21.74 11.62
CA ARG A 208 -12.33 23.08 12.18
C ARG A 208 -11.90 23.25 13.63
N GLU A 209 -12.03 22.20 14.46
CA GLU A 209 -11.82 22.32 15.90
C GLU A 209 -10.39 21.97 16.33
N SER A 210 -9.63 21.22 15.51
CA SER A 210 -8.37 20.63 15.92
C SER A 210 -7.19 21.61 15.98
N GLY A 211 -7.23 22.65 15.15
CA GLY A 211 -6.13 23.60 15.03
C GLY A 211 -4.89 23.05 14.29
N TYR A 212 -5.00 21.87 13.66
CA TYR A 212 -3.98 21.39 12.73
C TYR A 212 -4.00 22.20 11.43
N ASP A 213 -2.82 22.44 10.86
CA ASP A 213 -2.71 23.13 9.57
C ASP A 213 -3.22 22.26 8.43
N ARG A 214 -3.06 20.93 8.56
CA ARG A 214 -3.44 19.94 7.55
C ARG A 214 -4.09 18.71 8.17
N LEU A 215 -5.14 18.22 7.49
CA LEU A 215 -5.75 16.93 7.74
C LEU A 215 -5.50 16.06 6.51
N VAL A 216 -4.82 14.93 6.68
CA VAL A 216 -4.59 13.93 5.63
C VAL A 216 -5.50 12.75 5.90
N VAL A 217 -6.46 12.53 4.98
CA VAL A 217 -7.43 11.44 5.10
C VAL A 217 -7.10 10.35 4.08
N ASP A 218 -6.80 9.16 4.57
CA ASP A 218 -6.59 7.98 3.75
C ASP A 218 -7.90 7.21 3.64
N VAL A 219 -8.54 7.32 2.48
CA VAL A 219 -9.86 6.71 2.24
C VAL A 219 -9.74 5.24 1.83
N GLY A 220 -8.53 4.81 1.47
CA GLY A 220 -8.30 3.45 0.99
C GLY A 220 -8.96 3.19 -0.37
N GLN A 221 -9.69 2.08 -0.48
CA GLN A 221 -10.42 1.76 -1.69
C GLN A 221 -11.69 2.62 -1.79
N MET A 222 -11.91 3.22 -2.95
CA MET A 222 -13.13 3.98 -3.22
C MET A 222 -14.35 3.05 -3.23
N GLY A 223 -15.11 3.10 -2.14
CA GLY A 223 -16.36 2.39 -1.97
C GLY A 223 -17.54 3.34 -1.94
N ARG A 224 -18.74 2.79 -1.78
CA ARG A 224 -19.95 3.58 -1.53
C ARG A 224 -19.72 4.50 -0.33
N GLY A 225 -19.95 5.79 -0.53
CA GLY A 225 -19.91 6.77 0.54
C GLY A 225 -18.62 7.57 0.69
N SER A 226 -17.64 7.40 -0.19
CA SER A 226 -16.48 8.28 -0.20
C SER A 226 -16.77 9.69 -0.71
N LEU A 227 -17.79 9.85 -1.55
CA LEU A 227 -18.10 11.15 -2.18
C LEU A 227 -18.31 12.30 -1.20
N PRO A 228 -19.08 12.18 -0.10
CA PRO A 228 -19.22 13.26 0.89
C PRO A 228 -17.88 13.68 1.51
N ILE A 229 -16.94 12.74 1.66
CA ILE A 229 -15.59 13.02 2.18
C ILE A 229 -14.75 13.72 1.10
N LEU A 230 -14.78 13.23 -0.14
CA LEU A 230 -14.03 13.82 -1.25
C LEU A 230 -14.50 15.26 -1.55
N SER A 231 -15.80 15.53 -1.39
CA SER A 231 -16.40 16.85 -1.64
C SER A 231 -15.88 17.92 -0.68
N MET A 232 -15.38 17.56 0.48
CA MET A 232 -14.80 18.50 1.45
C MET A 232 -13.28 18.63 1.37
N CYS A 233 -12.60 17.78 0.60
CA CYS A 233 -11.16 17.87 0.43
C CYS A 233 -10.77 19.02 -0.50
N ASP A 234 -9.69 19.74 -0.18
CA ASP A 234 -9.10 20.76 -1.07
C ASP A 234 -8.42 20.10 -2.28
N VAL A 235 -7.85 18.93 -2.09
CA VAL A 235 -7.17 18.13 -3.12
C VAL A 235 -7.44 16.66 -2.87
N VAL A 236 -7.68 15.92 -3.94
CA VAL A 236 -7.83 14.45 -3.92
C VAL A 236 -6.73 13.84 -4.75
N TYR A 237 -5.80 13.14 -4.12
CA TYR A 237 -4.74 12.40 -4.81
C TYR A 237 -5.23 10.99 -5.13
N MET A 238 -5.34 10.67 -6.41
CA MET A 238 -5.81 9.38 -6.89
C MET A 238 -4.68 8.62 -7.59
N PRO A 239 -4.07 7.60 -6.95
CA PRO A 239 -3.11 6.73 -7.60
C PRO A 239 -3.75 5.97 -8.76
N VAL A 240 -3.12 6.01 -9.93
CA VAL A 240 -3.61 5.34 -11.14
C VAL A 240 -2.58 4.34 -11.66
N ARG A 241 -3.07 3.26 -12.30
CA ARG A 241 -2.25 2.26 -12.97
C ARG A 241 -2.44 2.37 -14.49
N GLU A 242 -1.39 1.99 -15.23
CA GLU A 242 -1.40 1.93 -16.70
C GLU A 242 -1.89 0.56 -17.21
N ASP A 243 -3.03 0.10 -16.75
CA ASP A 243 -3.68 -1.13 -17.24
C ASP A 243 -5.13 -0.86 -17.63
N TYR A 244 -5.67 -1.68 -18.55
CA TYR A 244 -7.02 -1.49 -19.10
C TYR A 244 -8.11 -1.54 -18.02
N ILE A 245 -7.96 -2.37 -16.99
CA ILE A 245 -8.97 -2.52 -15.93
C ILE A 245 -8.97 -1.26 -15.06
N SER A 246 -7.79 -0.74 -14.72
CA SER A 246 -7.69 0.50 -13.97
C SER A 246 -8.22 1.69 -14.74
N ALA A 247 -7.97 1.76 -16.05
CA ALA A 247 -8.52 2.81 -16.91
C ALA A 247 -10.06 2.74 -16.93
N ALA A 248 -10.63 1.56 -17.15
CA ALA A 248 -12.10 1.38 -17.16
C ALA A 248 -12.74 1.78 -15.80
N LYS A 249 -12.13 1.41 -14.67
CA LYS A 249 -12.62 1.82 -13.34
C LYS A 249 -12.58 3.34 -13.13
N ILE A 250 -11.58 3.99 -13.69
CA ILE A 250 -11.47 5.45 -13.61
C ILE A 250 -12.55 6.10 -14.46
N GLU A 251 -12.80 5.59 -15.67
CA GLU A 251 -13.89 6.07 -16.55
C GLU A 251 -15.25 5.91 -15.87
N GLU A 252 -15.57 4.73 -15.32
CA GLU A 252 -16.80 4.50 -14.55
C GLU A 252 -16.95 5.44 -13.35
N PHE A 253 -15.84 5.75 -12.67
CA PHE A 253 -15.86 6.69 -11.55
C PHE A 253 -16.08 8.14 -12.02
N GLU A 254 -15.49 8.53 -13.13
CA GLU A 254 -15.69 9.87 -13.71
C GLU A 254 -17.13 10.05 -14.21
N GLU A 255 -17.71 9.02 -14.85
CA GLU A 255 -19.13 9.00 -15.22
C GLU A 255 -20.04 9.13 -13.99
N TYR A 256 -19.72 8.39 -12.90
CA TYR A 256 -20.46 8.53 -11.65
C TYR A 256 -20.41 9.94 -11.07
N LEU A 257 -19.25 10.62 -11.12
CA LEU A 257 -19.12 12.01 -10.66
C LEU A 257 -19.92 13.00 -11.52
N GLU A 258 -20.03 12.73 -12.82
CA GLU A 258 -20.85 13.54 -13.74
C GLU A 258 -22.34 13.36 -13.43
N GLU A 259 -22.79 12.13 -13.20
CA GLU A 259 -24.19 11.85 -12.84
C GLU A 259 -24.59 12.41 -11.47
N ALA A 260 -23.65 12.43 -10.53
CA ALA A 260 -23.87 13.01 -9.19
C ALA A 260 -23.89 14.54 -9.16
N ASP A 261 -23.67 15.20 -10.30
CA ASP A 261 -23.54 16.67 -10.43
C ASP A 261 -22.48 17.27 -9.50
N ASP A 262 -21.41 16.50 -9.24
CA ASP A 262 -20.31 16.89 -8.33
C ASP A 262 -19.05 17.28 -9.10
N ALA A 263 -19.21 18.22 -10.03
CA ALA A 263 -18.10 18.78 -10.81
C ALA A 263 -16.97 19.33 -9.91
N GLY A 264 -17.31 19.80 -8.72
CA GLY A 264 -16.34 20.32 -7.76
C GLY A 264 -15.36 19.28 -7.24
N VAL A 265 -15.74 18.00 -7.12
CA VAL A 265 -14.82 16.90 -6.75
C VAL A 265 -13.89 16.59 -7.90
N ARG A 266 -14.42 16.51 -9.13
CA ARG A 266 -13.65 16.21 -10.34
C ARG A 266 -12.46 17.16 -10.52
N ASP A 267 -12.69 18.45 -10.34
CA ASP A 267 -11.67 19.48 -10.52
C ASP A 267 -10.54 19.41 -9.47
N ARG A 268 -10.78 18.75 -8.33
CA ARG A 268 -9.80 18.58 -7.25
C ARG A 268 -9.03 17.27 -7.34
N ILE A 269 -9.45 16.35 -8.22
CA ILE A 269 -8.77 15.07 -8.39
C ILE A 269 -7.49 15.24 -9.18
N GLN A 270 -6.38 14.84 -8.59
CA GLN A 270 -5.09 14.73 -9.24
C GLN A 270 -4.74 13.24 -9.42
N LYS A 271 -4.78 12.78 -10.67
CA LYS A 271 -4.38 11.41 -11.02
C LYS A 271 -2.85 11.31 -10.94
N LEU A 272 -2.36 10.38 -10.13
CA LEU A 272 -0.94 10.23 -9.85
C LEU A 272 -0.42 8.88 -10.34
N ARG A 273 0.67 8.91 -11.09
CA ARG A 273 1.47 7.72 -11.39
C ARG A 273 2.54 7.60 -10.33
N LEU A 274 2.40 6.62 -9.46
CA LEU A 274 3.36 6.43 -8.39
C LEU A 274 4.67 5.82 -8.91
N PRO A 275 5.82 6.19 -8.32
CA PRO A 275 7.09 5.57 -8.66
C PRO A 275 7.04 4.08 -8.35
N ARG A 276 7.74 3.29 -9.18
CA ARG A 276 7.84 1.84 -8.94
C ARG A 276 8.79 1.61 -7.77
N HIS A 277 8.26 1.05 -6.69
CA HIS A 277 9.10 0.69 -5.56
C HIS A 277 9.96 -0.53 -5.93
N THR A 278 11.27 -0.34 -5.97
CA THR A 278 12.23 -1.41 -6.28
C THR A 278 12.93 -1.97 -5.04
N GLY A 279 12.68 -1.39 -3.87
CA GLY A 279 13.36 -1.76 -2.62
C GLY A 279 12.48 -2.59 -1.69
N ILE A 280 13.15 -3.49 -0.93
CA ILE A 280 12.56 -4.22 0.19
C ILE A 280 12.45 -3.24 1.35
N MET A 281 11.24 -2.84 1.70
CA MET A 281 11.03 -2.04 2.89
C MET A 281 11.14 -2.93 4.13
N LYS A 282 12.14 -2.68 4.96
CA LYS A 282 12.25 -3.32 6.27
C LYS A 282 11.37 -2.56 7.25
N ARG A 283 10.76 -3.27 8.19
CA ARG A 283 9.98 -2.65 9.28
C ARG A 283 10.82 -1.67 10.09
N GLU A 284 12.06 -2.06 10.38
CA GLU A 284 13.05 -1.19 10.94
C GLU A 284 13.47 -0.15 9.89
N GLY A 285 13.29 1.14 10.21
CA GLY A 285 13.58 2.23 9.28
C GLY A 285 12.50 2.49 8.21
N TYR A 286 11.29 1.90 8.36
CA TYR A 286 10.20 2.12 7.41
C TYR A 286 9.86 3.60 7.25
N LEU A 287 9.83 4.35 8.36
CA LEU A 287 9.54 5.78 8.37
C LEU A 287 10.58 6.59 7.59
N GLU A 288 11.85 6.25 7.78
CA GLU A 288 12.98 6.86 7.08
C GLU A 288 12.90 6.54 5.58
N GLN A 289 12.58 5.30 5.22
CA GLN A 289 12.42 4.88 3.83
C GLN A 289 11.25 5.59 3.15
N LEU A 290 10.12 5.75 3.84
CA LEU A 290 8.98 6.53 3.34
C LEU A 290 9.38 7.98 3.07
N THR A 291 10.11 8.59 4.00
CA THR A 291 10.39 10.03 3.94
C THR A 291 11.60 10.40 3.09
N TRP A 292 12.58 9.50 2.99
CA TRP A 292 13.86 9.76 2.29
C TRP A 292 14.09 8.88 1.05
N GLY A 293 13.20 7.92 0.79
CA GLY A 293 13.23 7.10 -0.42
C GLY A 293 12.52 7.76 -1.61
N GLU A 294 12.40 7.02 -2.71
CA GLU A 294 11.80 7.47 -3.98
C GLU A 294 10.39 8.07 -3.80
N MET A 295 9.57 7.45 -2.94
CA MET A 295 8.22 7.97 -2.65
C MET A 295 8.28 9.32 -1.93
N GLY A 296 9.21 9.51 -1.01
CA GLY A 296 9.42 10.78 -0.33
C GLY A 296 9.88 11.89 -1.28
N ASP A 297 10.76 11.56 -2.25
CA ASP A 297 11.20 12.51 -3.30
C ASP A 297 10.04 12.86 -4.23
N TYR A 298 9.28 11.87 -4.64
CA TYR A 298 8.07 12.04 -5.44
C TYR A 298 7.06 12.99 -4.77
N VAL A 299 6.74 12.72 -3.50
CA VAL A 299 5.81 13.54 -2.72
C VAL A 299 6.34 14.97 -2.53
N ARG A 300 7.65 15.15 -2.30
CA ARG A 300 8.24 16.50 -2.23
C ARG A 300 8.08 17.28 -3.53
N GLN A 301 8.25 16.63 -4.68
CA GLN A 301 8.02 17.25 -5.99
C GLN A 301 6.54 17.60 -6.20
N LEU A 302 5.65 16.67 -5.88
CA LEU A 302 4.20 16.85 -5.95
C LEU A 302 3.74 18.05 -5.13
N LEU A 303 4.13 18.14 -3.87
CA LEU A 303 3.74 19.23 -2.96
C LEU A 303 4.35 20.59 -3.34
N ASN A 304 5.44 20.61 -4.12
CA ASN A 304 6.03 21.83 -4.66
C ASN A 304 5.44 22.23 -6.03
N GLY A 305 4.35 21.61 -6.47
CA GLY A 305 3.69 21.92 -7.74
C GLY A 305 4.46 21.49 -8.99
N LYS A 306 5.45 20.62 -8.85
CA LYS A 306 6.13 19.99 -9.98
C LYS A 306 5.42 18.69 -10.30
N GLN A 307 5.10 18.46 -11.59
CA GLN A 307 4.68 17.11 -11.99
C GLN A 307 5.89 16.19 -11.82
N PRO A 308 5.81 15.18 -10.93
CA PRO A 308 6.92 14.26 -10.75
C PRO A 308 7.08 13.44 -12.04
N GLU A 309 8.30 13.37 -12.55
CA GLU A 309 8.64 12.43 -13.63
C GLU A 309 8.54 11.00 -13.08
N SER A 310 7.75 10.16 -13.74
CA SER A 310 7.50 8.76 -13.40
C SER A 310 8.63 7.84 -13.85
#